data_33f1c67f953d5d28b1c6eb0cbc056ea6
#
_entry.id   33f1c67f953d5d28b1c6eb0cbc056ea6
#
_cell.length_a   1.000
_cell.length_b   1.000
_cell.length_c   1.000
_cell.angle_alpha   90.00
_cell.angle_beta   90.00
_cell.angle_gamma   90.00
#
_symmetry.space_group_name_H-M   'P 1'
#
loop_
_entity.id
_entity.type
_entity.pdbx_description
1 polymer ?
#
loop_
_entity_poly.entity_id
_entity_poly.type
_entity_poly.pdbx_seq_one_letter_code
_entity_poly.pdbx_strand_id
1 'polypeptide(L)'
;MAVSVEEALRLIYENVKQKTTKILPIESALNHVIAYDIVATHNLPEFDNSAMDGYAVKCDATGNTIEVLHTILAGDKEELLLNDGAAYKIMTGAKVPAGSEAIVPIEDVQVDGANVTFTKEIKHGAHIRIAGEDIEIGDTIIDKDTYLSAHHITLLASQGISHVCVYNRPRIALFASGSELKMHYEQLDAHQLYNTNTPTFAARAKELGCDVEFIGTARDSLEEIKAMIEKALDYDFIITSGGVSVGDADFTKEAFAAFDFQAIFEKVEIKPGKPTTFGKIKGSYVLNLPGNPLAATLNFELFAKAAILAMSGNEAKQINFIETKIKDDLRLRPGKRTLIPGYFDGSSFTPNEKFAPGMVSPMAQANGFIMIDESVSELRKGSSVKFISTRFDFTCKEQKDLVTR
;
A
#
# COMPACT_ATOMS: atom_id res chain seq x y z
N MET A 1 18.46 12.16 24.97
CA MET A 1 18.37 13.43 24.22
C MET A 1 17.15 13.45 23.35
N ALA A 2 16.62 14.62 23.02
CA ALA A 2 15.57 14.73 22.00
C ALA A 2 16.25 14.62 20.62
N VAL A 3 15.61 13.89 19.69
CA VAL A 3 16.07 13.72 18.30
C VAL A 3 15.16 14.47 17.35
N SER A 4 15.63 14.82 16.16
CA SER A 4 14.78 15.37 15.10
C SER A 4 13.84 14.28 14.56
N VAL A 5 12.84 14.66 13.76
CA VAL A 5 11.92 13.70 13.12
C VAL A 5 12.68 12.81 12.13
N GLU A 6 13.58 13.39 11.35
CA GLU A 6 14.39 12.68 10.37
C GLU A 6 15.31 11.65 11.06
N GLU A 7 15.93 12.07 12.17
CA GLU A 7 16.77 11.18 12.96
C GLU A 7 15.96 10.04 13.60
N ALA A 8 14.76 10.32 14.11
CA ALA A 8 13.87 9.30 14.66
C ALA A 8 13.46 8.27 13.59
N LEU A 9 13.09 8.72 12.40
CA LEU A 9 12.75 7.84 11.26
C LEU A 9 13.96 7.02 10.81
N ARG A 10 15.13 7.64 10.67
CA ARG A 10 16.39 6.94 10.35
C ARG A 10 16.67 5.83 11.35
N LEU A 11 16.61 6.14 12.65
CA LEU A 11 16.85 5.16 13.72
C LEU A 11 15.82 4.01 13.68
N ILE A 12 14.56 4.28 13.35
CA ILE A 12 13.55 3.22 13.17
C ILE A 12 13.95 2.32 12.01
N TYR A 13 14.23 2.86 10.82
CA TYR A 13 14.57 2.07 9.63
C TYR A 13 15.85 1.25 9.78
N GLU A 14 16.84 1.74 10.52
CA GLU A 14 18.10 1.04 10.78
C GLU A 14 17.97 -0.09 11.82
N ASN A 15 17.08 0.08 12.79
CA ASN A 15 16.95 -0.87 13.89
C ASN A 15 15.84 -1.92 13.70
N VAL A 16 14.80 -1.61 12.90
CA VAL A 16 13.67 -2.51 12.70
C VAL A 16 14.03 -3.53 11.61
N LYS A 17 13.87 -4.82 11.95
CA LYS A 17 14.13 -5.93 11.06
C LYS A 17 12.83 -6.48 10.48
N GLN A 18 12.92 -6.96 9.24
CA GLN A 18 11.85 -7.70 8.58
C GLN A 18 11.45 -8.95 9.38
N LYS A 19 10.19 -9.35 9.22
CA LYS A 19 9.66 -10.59 9.78
C LYS A 19 10.15 -11.81 9.02
N THR A 20 9.96 -12.98 9.61
CA THR A 20 10.10 -14.28 8.95
C THR A 20 9.05 -14.42 7.85
N THR A 21 9.23 -15.41 6.99
CA THR A 21 8.35 -15.65 5.84
C THR A 21 7.39 -16.82 6.08
N LYS A 22 6.35 -16.88 5.25
CA LYS A 22 5.40 -18.00 5.15
C LYS A 22 4.98 -18.21 3.70
N ILE A 23 4.45 -19.40 3.38
CA ILE A 23 3.86 -19.68 2.08
C ILE A 23 2.34 -19.51 2.18
N LEU A 24 1.75 -18.80 1.21
CA LEU A 24 0.31 -18.58 1.10
C LEU A 24 -0.18 -18.92 -0.31
N PRO A 25 -1.43 -19.41 -0.46
CA PRO A 25 -2.10 -19.40 -1.76
C PRO A 25 -2.30 -17.95 -2.23
N ILE A 26 -2.24 -17.73 -3.56
CA ILE A 26 -2.30 -16.38 -4.14
C ILE A 26 -3.58 -15.62 -3.76
N GLU A 27 -4.70 -16.32 -3.56
CA GLU A 27 -5.98 -15.73 -3.13
C GLU A 27 -5.90 -15.09 -1.73
N SER A 28 -4.94 -15.53 -0.90
CA SER A 28 -4.69 -15.00 0.44
C SER A 28 -3.49 -14.06 0.50
N ALA A 29 -2.77 -13.87 -0.63
CA ALA A 29 -1.53 -13.11 -0.67
C ALA A 29 -1.73 -11.60 -0.85
N LEU A 30 -2.94 -11.15 -1.16
CA LEU A 30 -3.28 -9.72 -1.28
C LEU A 30 -2.85 -8.96 -0.01
N ASN A 31 -2.24 -7.79 -0.21
CA ASN A 31 -1.74 -6.94 0.88
C ASN A 31 -0.63 -7.59 1.74
N HIS A 32 0.08 -8.58 1.21
CA HIS A 32 1.36 -9.05 1.78
C HIS A 32 2.53 -8.53 0.93
N VAL A 33 3.73 -8.66 1.45
CA VAL A 33 4.97 -8.32 0.74
C VAL A 33 5.65 -9.61 0.32
N ILE A 34 6.00 -9.73 -0.97
CA ILE A 34 6.67 -10.90 -1.54
C ILE A 34 8.11 -11.01 -1.02
N ALA A 35 8.55 -12.22 -0.69
CA ALA A 35 9.87 -12.43 -0.07
C ALA A 35 10.98 -12.80 -1.07
N TYR A 36 10.63 -13.13 -2.30
CA TYR A 36 11.56 -13.52 -3.38
C TYR A 36 11.05 -12.99 -4.72
N ASP A 37 11.96 -12.79 -5.66
CA ASP A 37 11.61 -12.46 -7.03
C ASP A 37 10.72 -13.54 -7.63
N ILE A 38 9.73 -13.13 -8.40
CA ILE A 38 8.90 -14.02 -9.20
C ILE A 38 9.35 -13.91 -10.64
N VAL A 39 9.79 -15.05 -11.17
CA VAL A 39 10.28 -15.18 -12.54
C VAL A 39 9.22 -15.88 -13.38
N ALA A 40 9.00 -15.38 -14.59
CA ALA A 40 8.06 -15.95 -15.55
C ALA A 40 8.47 -17.37 -15.96
N THR A 41 7.53 -18.29 -15.89
CA THR A 41 7.69 -19.70 -16.28
C THR A 41 7.03 -20.01 -17.61
N HIS A 42 6.17 -19.12 -18.10
CA HIS A 42 5.47 -19.21 -19.38
C HIS A 42 5.54 -17.87 -20.09
N ASN A 43 5.58 -17.92 -21.42
CA ASN A 43 5.39 -16.72 -22.24
C ASN A 43 3.96 -16.19 -22.10
N LEU A 44 3.78 -14.89 -22.25
CA LEU A 44 2.46 -14.27 -22.34
C LEU A 44 2.43 -13.35 -23.58
N PRO A 45 1.62 -13.66 -24.59
CA PRO A 45 0.85 -14.91 -24.77
C PRO A 45 1.79 -16.14 -24.93
N GLU A 46 1.25 -17.35 -24.64
CA GLU A 46 2.02 -18.58 -24.64
C GLU A 46 2.41 -19.03 -26.06
N PHE A 47 1.64 -18.64 -27.07
CA PHE A 47 1.81 -18.93 -28.48
C PHE A 47 1.32 -17.76 -29.34
N ASP A 48 1.78 -17.72 -30.62
CA ASP A 48 1.28 -16.73 -31.56
C ASP A 48 -0.22 -16.90 -31.76
N ASN A 49 -0.99 -15.81 -31.49
CA ASN A 49 -2.44 -15.85 -31.55
C ASN A 49 -3.02 -14.67 -32.32
N SER A 50 -4.27 -14.82 -32.74
CA SER A 50 -4.97 -13.76 -33.43
C SER A 50 -5.42 -12.63 -32.50
N ALA A 51 -5.08 -11.39 -32.86
CA ALA A 51 -5.55 -10.20 -32.17
C ALA A 51 -7.01 -9.83 -32.51
N MET A 52 -7.55 -10.37 -33.61
CA MET A 52 -8.86 -10.02 -34.18
C MET A 52 -9.58 -11.28 -34.62
N ASP A 53 -10.90 -11.18 -34.73
CA ASP A 53 -11.67 -12.13 -35.52
C ASP A 53 -11.43 -11.86 -37.02
N GLY A 54 -10.99 -12.85 -37.76
CA GLY A 54 -10.54 -12.62 -39.12
C GLY A 54 -10.18 -13.89 -39.89
N TYR A 55 -9.24 -13.73 -40.78
CA TYR A 55 -8.74 -14.79 -41.66
C TYR A 55 -7.23 -14.85 -41.60
N ALA A 56 -6.68 -16.00 -41.25
CA ALA A 56 -5.26 -16.30 -41.32
C ALA A 56 -4.91 -16.57 -42.78
N VAL A 57 -3.93 -15.84 -43.32
CA VAL A 57 -3.55 -15.84 -44.74
C VAL A 57 -2.05 -15.59 -44.91
N LYS A 58 -1.56 -15.83 -46.15
CA LYS A 58 -0.28 -15.30 -46.60
C LYS A 58 -0.47 -13.93 -47.27
N CYS A 59 0.59 -13.14 -47.37
CA CYS A 59 0.54 -11.79 -47.95
C CYS A 59 0.18 -11.78 -49.44
N ASP A 60 0.46 -12.84 -50.16
CA ASP A 60 0.11 -13.03 -51.57
C ASP A 60 -1.40 -13.22 -51.83
N ALA A 61 -2.19 -13.38 -50.78
CA ALA A 61 -3.65 -13.37 -50.84
C ALA A 61 -4.25 -12.02 -51.24
N THR A 62 -3.48 -10.93 -51.23
CA THR A 62 -3.89 -9.59 -51.62
C THR A 62 -4.47 -9.57 -53.04
N GLY A 63 -5.70 -9.06 -53.18
CA GLY A 63 -6.41 -8.98 -54.47
C GLY A 63 -7.08 -10.29 -54.90
N ASN A 64 -6.91 -11.38 -54.19
CA ASN A 64 -7.43 -12.69 -54.52
C ASN A 64 -8.72 -13.05 -53.80
N THR A 65 -9.50 -13.94 -54.40
CA THR A 65 -10.64 -14.62 -53.81
C THR A 65 -10.22 -16.04 -53.46
N ILE A 66 -10.32 -16.42 -52.19
CA ILE A 66 -9.81 -17.69 -51.64
C ILE A 66 -10.93 -18.40 -50.89
N GLU A 67 -11.01 -19.73 -51.05
CA GLU A 67 -11.92 -20.56 -50.28
C GLU A 67 -11.45 -20.70 -48.82
N VAL A 68 -12.38 -20.55 -47.88
CA VAL A 68 -12.14 -20.74 -46.44
C VAL A 68 -12.26 -22.23 -46.13
N LEU A 69 -11.14 -22.87 -45.86
CA LEU A 69 -11.08 -24.33 -45.70
C LEU A 69 -11.40 -24.78 -44.27
N HIS A 70 -11.21 -23.90 -43.26
CA HIS A 70 -11.35 -24.25 -41.85
C HIS A 70 -11.74 -23.05 -41.01
N THR A 71 -12.31 -23.30 -39.80
CA THR A 71 -12.56 -22.27 -38.78
C THR A 71 -11.87 -22.69 -37.50
N ILE A 72 -11.05 -21.79 -36.92
CA ILE A 72 -10.21 -22.03 -35.76
C ILE A 72 -10.78 -21.20 -34.59
N LEU A 73 -11.12 -21.88 -33.50
CA LEU A 73 -11.63 -21.29 -32.30
C LEU A 73 -10.53 -21.20 -31.23
N ALA A 74 -10.67 -20.26 -30.30
CA ALA A 74 -9.81 -20.22 -29.13
C ALA A 74 -9.95 -21.53 -28.31
N GLY A 75 -8.81 -22.17 -28.02
CA GLY A 75 -8.77 -23.45 -27.31
C GLY A 75 -8.79 -24.69 -28.21
N ASP A 76 -8.89 -24.54 -29.54
CA ASP A 76 -8.72 -25.67 -30.47
C ASP A 76 -7.31 -26.24 -30.33
N LYS A 77 -7.22 -27.59 -30.35
CA LYS A 77 -5.96 -28.32 -30.14
C LYS A 77 -5.29 -28.76 -31.42
N GLU A 78 -5.94 -28.56 -32.58
CA GLU A 78 -5.45 -29.00 -33.86
C GLU A 78 -4.30 -28.09 -34.31
N GLU A 79 -3.15 -28.70 -34.68
CA GLU A 79 -2.04 -27.98 -35.26
C GLU A 79 -2.21 -27.90 -36.78
N LEU A 80 -2.63 -26.74 -37.23
CA LEU A 80 -2.90 -26.50 -38.63
C LEU A 80 -1.69 -25.85 -39.34
N LEU A 81 -1.46 -26.24 -40.59
CA LEU A 81 -0.49 -25.61 -41.48
C LEU A 81 -1.28 -24.89 -42.60
N LEU A 82 -1.08 -23.60 -42.74
CA LEU A 82 -1.65 -22.83 -43.83
C LEU A 82 -0.83 -23.04 -45.12
N ASN A 83 -1.43 -23.69 -46.13
CA ASN A 83 -0.86 -23.89 -47.42
C ASN A 83 -1.02 -22.65 -48.34
N ASP A 84 -0.25 -22.60 -49.41
CA ASP A 84 -0.36 -21.54 -50.44
C ASP A 84 -1.77 -21.52 -51.04
N GLY A 85 -2.34 -20.33 -51.17
CA GLY A 85 -3.68 -20.16 -51.72
C GLY A 85 -4.83 -20.60 -50.82
N ALA A 86 -4.59 -20.87 -49.53
CA ALA A 86 -5.59 -21.19 -48.53
C ALA A 86 -5.89 -20.00 -47.61
N ALA A 87 -7.10 -19.99 -47.04
CA ALA A 87 -7.49 -19.08 -45.97
C ALA A 87 -8.19 -19.87 -44.86
N TYR A 88 -7.86 -19.57 -43.59
CA TYR A 88 -8.56 -20.14 -42.45
C TYR A 88 -9.23 -19.02 -41.65
N LYS A 89 -10.53 -19.18 -41.38
CA LYS A 89 -11.22 -18.28 -40.47
C LYS A 89 -10.71 -18.50 -39.05
N ILE A 90 -10.35 -17.44 -38.35
CA ILE A 90 -9.75 -17.51 -37.01
C ILE A 90 -10.40 -16.53 -36.07
N MET A 91 -10.67 -16.97 -34.85
CA MET A 91 -11.20 -16.12 -33.80
C MET A 91 -10.10 -15.53 -32.94
N THR A 92 -10.38 -14.38 -32.32
CA THR A 92 -9.50 -13.71 -31.38
C THR A 92 -8.99 -14.67 -30.31
N GLY A 93 -7.68 -14.67 -30.04
CA GLY A 93 -7.03 -15.53 -29.06
C GLY A 93 -6.76 -16.98 -29.54
N ALA A 94 -7.24 -17.36 -30.73
CA ALA A 94 -6.95 -18.67 -31.30
C ALA A 94 -5.49 -18.74 -31.78
N LYS A 95 -4.85 -19.91 -31.66
CA LYS A 95 -3.48 -20.15 -32.13
C LYS A 95 -3.39 -19.95 -33.66
N VAL A 96 -2.44 -19.13 -34.09
CA VAL A 96 -2.21 -18.85 -35.51
C VAL A 96 -1.62 -20.09 -36.16
N PRO A 97 -2.18 -20.59 -37.31
CA PRO A 97 -1.63 -21.72 -38.05
C PRO A 97 -0.21 -21.46 -38.50
N ALA A 98 0.62 -22.48 -38.43
CA ALA A 98 1.97 -22.39 -39.00
C ALA A 98 1.90 -22.00 -40.47
N GLY A 99 2.83 -21.15 -40.93
CA GLY A 99 2.85 -20.65 -42.32
C GLY A 99 1.92 -19.48 -42.60
N SER A 100 1.11 -19.03 -41.65
CA SER A 100 0.37 -17.77 -41.77
C SER A 100 1.33 -16.58 -41.64
N GLU A 101 1.09 -15.55 -42.44
CA GLU A 101 1.90 -14.33 -42.44
C GLU A 101 1.13 -13.13 -41.89
N ALA A 102 -0.20 -13.17 -41.88
CA ALA A 102 -1.05 -12.12 -41.35
C ALA A 102 -2.46 -12.63 -40.98
N ILE A 103 -3.13 -11.86 -40.15
CA ILE A 103 -4.58 -11.97 -39.93
C ILE A 103 -5.24 -10.75 -40.56
N VAL A 104 -6.27 -10.99 -41.42
CA VAL A 104 -7.09 -9.93 -41.99
C VAL A 104 -8.44 -9.90 -41.24
N PRO A 105 -8.81 -8.77 -40.61
CA PRO A 105 -10.08 -8.66 -39.89
C PRO A 105 -11.30 -8.95 -40.77
N ILE A 106 -12.36 -9.48 -40.20
CA ILE A 106 -13.61 -9.79 -40.91
C ILE A 106 -14.24 -8.55 -41.57
N GLU A 107 -13.99 -7.37 -41.02
CA GLU A 107 -14.49 -6.08 -41.51
C GLU A 107 -13.75 -5.62 -42.79
N ASP A 108 -12.59 -6.17 -43.06
CA ASP A 108 -11.71 -5.75 -44.17
C ASP A 108 -11.77 -6.66 -45.38
N VAL A 109 -12.71 -7.60 -45.40
CA VAL A 109 -12.88 -8.57 -46.47
C VAL A 109 -14.30 -8.58 -47.03
N GLN A 110 -14.46 -9.14 -48.24
CA GLN A 110 -15.76 -9.43 -48.81
C GLN A 110 -16.00 -10.94 -48.80
N VAL A 111 -17.11 -11.37 -48.20
CA VAL A 111 -17.47 -12.79 -48.06
C VAL A 111 -18.56 -13.15 -49.01
N ASP A 112 -18.39 -14.19 -49.81
CA ASP A 112 -19.38 -14.79 -50.68
C ASP A 112 -19.42 -16.32 -50.51
N GLY A 113 -20.36 -16.80 -49.73
CA GLY A 113 -20.47 -18.21 -49.35
C GLY A 113 -19.26 -18.71 -48.57
N ALA A 114 -18.56 -19.69 -49.15
CA ALA A 114 -17.31 -20.21 -48.57
C ALA A 114 -16.04 -19.43 -49.00
N ASN A 115 -16.19 -18.45 -49.89
CA ASN A 115 -15.06 -17.68 -50.44
C ASN A 115 -14.92 -16.33 -49.74
N VAL A 116 -13.69 -15.87 -49.61
CA VAL A 116 -13.32 -14.57 -49.05
C VAL A 116 -12.41 -13.82 -50.00
N THR A 117 -12.70 -12.54 -50.26
CA THR A 117 -11.92 -11.67 -51.15
C THR A 117 -11.17 -10.63 -50.33
N PHE A 118 -9.85 -10.55 -50.51
CA PHE A 118 -8.97 -9.64 -49.80
C PHE A 118 -8.66 -8.41 -50.68
N THR A 119 -9.41 -7.33 -50.47
CA THR A 119 -9.33 -6.12 -51.33
C THR A 119 -8.24 -5.14 -50.91
N LYS A 120 -7.77 -5.22 -49.65
CA LYS A 120 -6.72 -4.35 -49.11
C LYS A 120 -5.38 -5.05 -49.11
N GLU A 121 -4.29 -4.28 -49.19
CA GLU A 121 -2.93 -4.77 -49.03
C GLU A 121 -2.74 -5.46 -47.66
N ILE A 122 -2.23 -6.67 -47.69
CA ILE A 122 -1.95 -7.48 -46.50
C ILE A 122 -0.51 -7.26 -46.06
N LYS A 123 -0.31 -6.76 -44.88
CA LYS A 123 1.03 -6.52 -44.32
C LYS A 123 1.46 -7.70 -43.44
N HIS A 124 2.70 -8.16 -43.65
CA HIS A 124 3.28 -9.22 -42.85
C HIS A 124 3.23 -8.88 -41.33
N GLY A 125 2.86 -9.85 -40.53
CA GLY A 125 2.70 -9.72 -39.10
C GLY A 125 1.43 -8.98 -38.63
N ALA A 126 0.57 -8.49 -39.54
CA ALA A 126 -0.61 -7.76 -39.18
C ALA A 126 -1.55 -8.60 -38.32
N HIS A 127 -1.98 -8.04 -37.15
CA HIS A 127 -2.92 -8.64 -36.23
C HIS A 127 -2.54 -10.02 -35.66
N ILE A 128 -1.24 -10.38 -35.71
CA ILE A 128 -0.67 -11.51 -34.99
C ILE A 128 -0.03 -10.99 -33.71
N ARG A 129 -0.44 -11.51 -32.57
CA ARG A 129 0.27 -11.33 -31.29
C ARG A 129 1.30 -12.42 -31.15
N ILE A 130 2.54 -12.04 -31.02
CA ILE A 130 3.66 -12.97 -30.95
C ILE A 130 3.82 -13.54 -29.57
N ALA A 131 4.16 -14.82 -29.44
CA ALA A 131 4.46 -15.46 -28.17
C ALA A 131 5.52 -14.64 -27.40
N GLY A 132 5.22 -14.31 -26.14
CA GLY A 132 6.12 -13.55 -25.27
C GLY A 132 6.13 -12.03 -25.50
N GLU A 133 5.25 -11.46 -26.34
CA GLU A 133 5.25 -10.00 -26.60
C GLU A 133 4.97 -9.14 -25.35
N ASP A 134 4.32 -9.71 -24.32
CA ASP A 134 4.03 -9.06 -23.05
C ASP A 134 5.02 -9.51 -21.96
N ILE A 135 5.23 -10.83 -21.85
CA ILE A 135 6.14 -11.43 -20.88
C ILE A 135 6.87 -12.61 -21.53
N GLU A 136 8.19 -12.62 -21.45
CA GLU A 136 9.02 -13.75 -21.89
C GLU A 136 9.39 -14.66 -20.72
N ILE A 137 9.56 -15.95 -20.98
CA ILE A 137 10.10 -16.91 -19.99
C ILE A 137 11.45 -16.40 -19.50
N GLY A 138 11.59 -16.31 -18.15
CA GLY A 138 12.80 -15.85 -17.50
C GLY A 138 12.75 -14.39 -17.06
N ASP A 139 11.74 -13.61 -17.48
CA ASP A 139 11.56 -12.25 -17.00
C ASP A 139 11.22 -12.23 -15.52
N THR A 140 11.78 -11.27 -14.78
CA THR A 140 11.32 -10.98 -13.42
C THR A 140 10.03 -10.15 -13.52
N ILE A 141 8.91 -10.75 -13.12
CA ILE A 141 7.58 -10.14 -13.23
C ILE A 141 7.12 -9.46 -11.93
N ILE A 142 7.67 -9.85 -10.80
CA ILE A 142 7.47 -9.18 -9.51
C ILE A 142 8.81 -9.24 -8.76
N ASP A 143 9.35 -8.08 -8.44
CA ASP A 143 10.57 -7.98 -7.65
C ASP A 143 10.32 -8.34 -6.19
N LYS A 144 11.31 -8.94 -5.54
CA LYS A 144 11.34 -9.14 -4.09
C LYS A 144 11.00 -7.84 -3.36
N ASP A 145 10.41 -7.97 -2.17
CA ASP A 145 10.05 -6.86 -1.28
C ASP A 145 8.94 -5.93 -1.86
N THR A 146 8.25 -6.39 -2.93
CA THR A 146 7.09 -5.72 -3.51
C THR A 146 5.81 -6.01 -2.71
N TYR A 147 5.01 -4.97 -2.47
CA TYR A 147 3.68 -5.09 -1.88
C TYR A 147 2.66 -5.58 -2.91
N LEU A 148 2.02 -6.72 -2.66
CA LEU A 148 1.13 -7.37 -3.61
C LEU A 148 -0.23 -6.67 -3.69
N SER A 149 -0.52 -6.09 -4.85
CA SER A 149 -1.82 -5.54 -5.25
C SER A 149 -2.66 -6.58 -6.00
N ALA A 150 -3.94 -6.25 -6.28
CA ALA A 150 -4.80 -7.09 -7.10
C ALA A 150 -4.22 -7.38 -8.50
N HIS A 151 -3.48 -6.41 -9.09
CA HIS A 151 -2.86 -6.59 -10.41
C HIS A 151 -1.65 -7.54 -10.36
N HIS A 152 -0.92 -7.59 -9.23
CA HIS A 152 0.11 -8.61 -9.03
C HIS A 152 -0.50 -10.02 -8.92
N ILE A 153 -1.70 -10.16 -8.32
CA ILE A 153 -2.42 -11.45 -8.31
C ILE A 153 -2.77 -11.89 -9.75
N THR A 154 -3.12 -10.93 -10.64
CA THR A 154 -3.33 -11.23 -12.06
C THR A 154 -2.07 -11.80 -12.72
N LEU A 155 -0.90 -11.20 -12.48
CA LEU A 155 0.38 -11.71 -13.01
C LEU A 155 0.70 -13.12 -12.50
N LEU A 156 0.54 -13.36 -11.19
CA LEU A 156 0.75 -14.68 -10.61
C LEU A 156 -0.18 -15.74 -11.22
N ALA A 157 -1.46 -15.40 -11.38
CA ALA A 157 -2.44 -16.28 -11.99
C ALA A 157 -2.14 -16.58 -13.46
N SER A 158 -1.69 -15.59 -14.25
CA SER A 158 -1.33 -15.78 -15.66
C SER A 158 -0.13 -16.72 -15.86
N GLN A 159 0.70 -16.87 -14.83
CA GLN A 159 1.85 -17.79 -14.81
C GLN A 159 1.53 -19.14 -14.16
N GLY A 160 0.25 -19.41 -13.81
CA GLY A 160 -0.14 -20.64 -13.15
C GLY A 160 0.43 -20.82 -11.75
N ILE A 161 0.92 -19.73 -11.11
CA ILE A 161 1.49 -19.77 -9.77
C ILE A 161 0.35 -19.82 -8.76
N SER A 162 0.27 -20.90 -7.99
CA SER A 162 -0.78 -21.12 -6.98
C SER A 162 -0.40 -20.64 -5.58
N HIS A 163 0.89 -20.60 -5.25
CA HIS A 163 1.40 -20.24 -3.93
C HIS A 163 2.62 -19.33 -4.05
N VAL A 164 2.74 -18.44 -3.09
CA VAL A 164 3.87 -17.51 -3.00
C VAL A 164 4.44 -17.43 -1.59
N CYS A 165 5.73 -17.17 -1.50
CA CYS A 165 6.40 -16.91 -0.23
C CYS A 165 6.32 -15.41 0.08
N VAL A 166 5.72 -15.06 1.22
CA VAL A 166 5.51 -13.68 1.67
C VAL A 166 6.04 -13.48 3.08
N TYR A 167 6.32 -12.24 3.47
CA TYR A 167 6.64 -11.93 4.86
C TYR A 167 5.42 -12.07 5.76
N ASN A 168 5.63 -12.51 6.98
CA ASN A 168 4.60 -12.55 8.01
C ASN A 168 4.15 -11.13 8.36
N ARG A 169 2.86 -10.97 8.63
CA ARG A 169 2.31 -9.72 9.15
C ARG A 169 2.84 -9.44 10.55
N PRO A 170 3.19 -8.20 10.89
CA PRO A 170 3.54 -7.84 12.25
C PRO A 170 2.37 -8.08 13.21
N ARG A 171 2.64 -8.74 14.33
CA ARG A 171 1.69 -8.92 15.44
C ARG A 171 1.89 -7.77 16.42
N ILE A 172 0.85 -6.98 16.65
CA ILE A 172 0.90 -5.76 17.47
C ILE A 172 0.06 -5.92 18.72
N ALA A 173 0.67 -5.71 19.89
CA ALA A 173 -0.04 -5.55 21.16
C ALA A 173 -0.28 -4.05 21.42
N LEU A 174 -1.51 -3.72 21.77
CA LEU A 174 -1.91 -2.36 22.17
C LEU A 174 -2.38 -2.36 23.61
N PHE A 175 -1.90 -1.40 24.41
CA PHE A 175 -2.52 -1.08 25.69
C PHE A 175 -2.45 0.41 25.98
N ALA A 176 -3.34 0.88 26.86
CA ALA A 176 -3.32 2.25 27.37
C ALA A 176 -2.98 2.26 28.85
N SER A 177 -2.40 3.35 29.36
CA SER A 177 -2.34 3.63 30.78
C SER A 177 -3.02 4.96 31.09
N GLY A 178 -3.78 4.97 32.18
CA GLY A 178 -4.54 6.11 32.65
C GLY A 178 -5.72 5.66 33.49
N SER A 179 -5.75 6.06 34.76
CA SER A 179 -6.81 5.70 35.69
C SER A 179 -8.17 6.32 35.33
N GLU A 180 -8.17 7.38 34.52
CA GLU A 180 -9.34 8.07 33.98
C GLU A 180 -9.96 7.35 32.77
N LEU A 181 -9.27 6.39 32.15
CA LEU A 181 -9.70 5.83 30.88
C LEU A 181 -10.73 4.71 31.03
N LYS A 182 -11.78 4.80 30.20
CA LYS A 182 -12.80 3.76 29.97
C LYS A 182 -12.87 3.38 28.51
N MET A 183 -13.23 2.13 28.24
CA MET A 183 -13.51 1.71 26.87
C MET A 183 -14.90 2.20 26.44
N HIS A 184 -15.09 2.38 25.13
CA HIS A 184 -16.32 2.93 24.54
C HIS A 184 -17.60 2.11 24.82
N TYR A 185 -17.47 0.87 25.28
CA TYR A 185 -18.59 0.00 25.71
C TYR A 185 -18.82 0.01 27.23
N GLU A 186 -18.06 0.78 27.99
CA GLU A 186 -18.23 0.95 29.43
C GLU A 186 -18.99 2.25 29.74
N GLN A 187 -19.67 2.31 30.88
CA GLN A 187 -20.29 3.54 31.38
C GLN A 187 -19.25 4.46 31.99
N LEU A 188 -19.30 5.75 31.66
CA LEU A 188 -18.44 6.76 32.25
C LEU A 188 -18.95 7.16 33.64
N ASP A 189 -18.04 7.23 34.60
CA ASP A 189 -18.23 7.93 35.85
C ASP A 189 -17.77 9.40 35.73
N ALA A 190 -18.07 10.21 36.76
CA ALA A 190 -17.55 11.57 36.84
C ALA A 190 -16.01 11.56 36.79
N HIS A 191 -15.39 12.45 35.99
CA HIS A 191 -13.93 12.58 35.79
C HIS A 191 -13.28 11.50 34.95
N GLN A 192 -14.04 10.63 34.28
CA GLN A 192 -13.52 9.66 33.32
C GLN A 192 -13.72 10.10 31.84
N LEU A 193 -12.93 9.55 30.96
CA LEU A 193 -13.04 9.74 29.50
C LEU A 193 -12.86 8.43 28.77
N TYR A 194 -13.39 8.39 27.54
CA TYR A 194 -13.20 7.23 26.68
C TYR A 194 -11.78 7.18 26.10
N ASN A 195 -11.20 6.00 26.14
CA ASN A 195 -9.97 5.69 25.39
C ASN A 195 -10.24 5.76 23.89
N THR A 196 -9.73 6.78 23.23
CA THR A 196 -9.84 6.97 21.78
C THR A 196 -8.60 6.50 21.03
N ASN A 197 -7.44 6.48 21.68
CA ASN A 197 -6.16 6.22 21.05
C ASN A 197 -6.01 4.77 20.62
N THR A 198 -6.23 3.79 21.51
CA THR A 198 -6.02 2.40 21.17
C THR A 198 -6.99 1.86 20.11
N PRO A 199 -8.29 2.23 20.05
CA PRO A 199 -9.14 1.90 18.91
C PRO A 199 -8.65 2.50 17.59
N THR A 200 -8.16 3.74 17.60
CA THR A 200 -7.57 4.39 16.42
C THR A 200 -6.33 3.64 15.94
N PHE A 201 -5.41 3.32 16.85
CA PHE A 201 -4.19 2.58 16.51
C PHE A 201 -4.50 1.17 15.99
N ALA A 202 -5.48 0.48 16.59
CA ALA A 202 -5.92 -0.83 16.13
C ALA A 202 -6.46 -0.78 14.70
N ALA A 203 -7.33 0.20 14.41
CA ALA A 203 -7.88 0.39 13.08
C ALA A 203 -6.77 0.70 12.05
N ARG A 204 -5.89 1.65 12.35
CA ARG A 204 -4.79 2.03 11.45
C ARG A 204 -3.78 0.91 11.21
N ALA A 205 -3.41 0.18 12.26
CA ALA A 205 -2.49 -0.94 12.12
C ALA A 205 -3.10 -2.09 11.27
N LYS A 206 -4.40 -2.35 11.40
CA LYS A 206 -5.13 -3.30 10.53
C LYS A 206 -5.16 -2.83 9.07
N GLU A 207 -5.40 -1.54 8.80
CA GLU A 207 -5.31 -0.97 7.45
C GLU A 207 -3.90 -1.11 6.86
N LEU A 208 -2.85 -1.11 7.71
CA LEU A 208 -1.47 -1.37 7.33
C LEU A 208 -1.12 -2.87 7.25
N GLY A 209 -2.11 -3.76 7.36
CA GLY A 209 -1.95 -5.19 7.18
C GLY A 209 -1.42 -5.94 8.41
N CYS A 210 -1.52 -5.38 9.62
CA CYS A 210 -1.05 -6.01 10.85
C CYS A 210 -2.12 -6.88 11.52
N ASP A 211 -1.67 -7.90 12.27
CA ASP A 211 -2.48 -8.62 13.24
C ASP A 211 -2.41 -7.88 14.58
N VAL A 212 -3.55 -7.39 15.06
CA VAL A 212 -3.59 -6.45 16.19
C VAL A 212 -4.46 -6.97 17.32
N GLU A 213 -3.93 -6.92 18.53
CA GLU A 213 -4.66 -7.25 19.75
C GLU A 213 -4.60 -6.09 20.74
N PHE A 214 -5.78 -5.69 21.26
CA PHE A 214 -5.88 -4.79 22.41
C PHE A 214 -5.87 -5.65 23.67
N ILE A 215 -4.80 -5.54 24.47
CA ILE A 215 -4.57 -6.39 25.65
C ILE A 215 -5.09 -5.78 26.96
N GLY A 216 -5.52 -4.52 26.93
CA GLY A 216 -6.18 -3.90 28.07
C GLY A 216 -5.79 -2.45 28.34
N THR A 217 -6.34 -1.94 29.44
CA THR A 217 -5.98 -0.64 30.00
C THR A 217 -5.42 -0.86 31.41
N ALA A 218 -4.23 -0.34 31.69
CA ALA A 218 -3.63 -0.32 33.02
C ALA A 218 -4.04 0.97 33.74
N ARG A 219 -4.26 0.89 35.02
CA ARG A 219 -4.25 2.08 35.88
C ARG A 219 -2.83 2.62 36.01
N ASP A 220 -2.69 3.83 36.53
CA ASP A 220 -1.38 4.43 36.80
C ASP A 220 -0.74 3.75 38.03
N SER A 221 -0.39 2.47 37.85
CA SER A 221 0.33 1.69 38.86
C SER A 221 1.43 0.84 38.16
N LEU A 222 2.57 0.73 38.85
CA LEU A 222 3.74 0.01 38.36
C LEU A 222 3.39 -1.46 38.08
N GLU A 223 2.63 -2.10 38.96
CA GLU A 223 2.27 -3.51 38.88
C GLU A 223 1.36 -3.79 37.70
N GLU A 224 0.34 -2.94 37.47
CA GLU A 224 -0.60 -3.12 36.35
C GLU A 224 0.09 -2.89 35.00
N ILE A 225 0.96 -1.87 34.90
CA ILE A 225 1.72 -1.62 33.68
C ILE A 225 2.70 -2.77 33.39
N LYS A 226 3.38 -3.30 34.41
CA LYS A 226 4.25 -4.48 34.27
C LYS A 226 3.46 -5.71 33.77
N ALA A 227 2.28 -5.95 34.31
CA ALA A 227 1.42 -7.04 33.89
C ALA A 227 0.98 -6.91 32.40
N MET A 228 0.73 -5.67 31.91
CA MET A 228 0.46 -5.44 30.49
C MET A 228 1.69 -5.67 29.62
N ILE A 229 2.86 -5.20 30.05
CA ILE A 229 4.12 -5.45 29.33
C ILE A 229 4.37 -6.95 29.22
N GLU A 230 4.24 -7.70 30.30
CA GLU A 230 4.45 -9.15 30.32
C GLU A 230 3.56 -9.87 29.31
N LYS A 231 2.26 -9.53 29.23
CA LYS A 231 1.33 -10.08 28.23
C LYS A 231 1.71 -9.69 26.80
N ALA A 232 2.41 -8.55 26.62
CA ALA A 232 2.77 -8.04 25.30
C ALA A 232 4.09 -8.62 24.75
N LEU A 233 4.89 -9.33 25.56
CA LEU A 233 6.24 -9.79 25.17
C LEU A 233 6.27 -10.79 24.01
N ASP A 234 5.16 -11.48 23.73
CA ASP A 234 5.04 -12.44 22.63
C ASP A 234 4.68 -11.78 21.29
N TYR A 235 4.51 -10.45 21.27
CA TYR A 235 4.18 -9.67 20.07
C TYR A 235 5.44 -9.05 19.48
N ASP A 236 5.38 -8.74 18.19
CA ASP A 236 6.51 -8.14 17.47
C ASP A 236 6.66 -6.66 17.78
N PHE A 237 5.53 -6.00 18.04
CA PHE A 237 5.50 -4.58 18.31
C PHE A 237 4.47 -4.25 19.41
N ILE A 238 4.91 -3.54 20.42
CA ILE A 238 4.12 -3.05 21.53
C ILE A 238 3.90 -1.56 21.34
N ILE A 239 2.65 -1.13 21.23
CA ILE A 239 2.31 0.30 21.14
C ILE A 239 1.48 0.68 22.36
N THR A 240 1.94 1.68 23.10
CA THR A 240 1.24 2.18 24.27
C THR A 240 0.77 3.61 24.09
N SER A 241 -0.23 4.00 24.85
CA SER A 241 -0.72 5.37 24.91
C SER A 241 -0.94 5.81 26.34
N GLY A 242 -0.42 6.98 26.71
CA GLY A 242 -0.45 7.51 28.07
C GLY A 242 0.82 7.18 28.88
N GLY A 243 0.92 7.70 30.08
CA GLY A 243 2.01 7.41 31.00
C GLY A 243 3.40 7.94 30.61
N VAL A 244 3.51 8.79 29.59
CA VAL A 244 4.80 9.35 29.12
C VAL A 244 4.97 10.84 29.41
N SER A 245 4.20 11.36 30.36
CA SER A 245 4.27 12.77 30.79
C SER A 245 5.48 12.99 31.70
N VAL A 246 6.02 14.21 31.73
CA VAL A 246 7.14 14.62 32.61
C VAL A 246 6.74 14.83 34.09
N GLY A 247 5.63 14.26 34.53
CA GLY A 247 5.14 14.36 35.92
C GLY A 247 5.73 13.32 36.88
N ASP A 248 5.52 13.49 38.17
CA ASP A 248 6.07 12.70 39.27
C ASP A 248 5.63 11.22 39.33
N ALA A 249 4.71 10.79 38.43
CA ALA A 249 4.19 9.43 38.32
C ALA A 249 4.48 8.80 36.95
N ASP A 250 5.74 8.77 36.52
CA ASP A 250 6.16 8.10 35.28
C ASP A 250 6.38 6.59 35.51
N PHE A 251 5.34 5.90 36.02
CA PHE A 251 5.35 4.45 36.22
C PHE A 251 5.65 3.67 34.93
N THR A 252 5.31 4.25 33.78
CA THR A 252 5.55 3.61 32.48
C THR A 252 7.05 3.42 32.23
N LYS A 253 7.86 4.44 32.47
CA LYS A 253 9.30 4.35 32.28
C LYS A 253 9.94 3.34 33.24
N GLU A 254 9.55 3.35 34.52
CA GLU A 254 10.02 2.40 35.52
C GLU A 254 9.58 0.96 35.20
N ALA A 255 8.32 0.79 34.77
CA ALA A 255 7.81 -0.52 34.37
C ALA A 255 8.59 -1.11 33.20
N PHE A 256 8.86 -0.33 32.14
CA PHE A 256 9.66 -0.79 31.01
C PHE A 256 11.12 -1.06 31.39
N ALA A 257 11.71 -0.27 32.28
CA ALA A 257 13.07 -0.52 32.79
C ALA A 257 13.22 -1.88 33.50
N ALA A 258 12.16 -2.35 34.18
CA ALA A 258 12.15 -3.65 34.85
C ALA A 258 12.24 -4.85 33.87
N PHE A 259 12.01 -4.64 32.58
CA PHE A 259 12.10 -5.66 31.51
C PHE A 259 13.31 -5.44 30.57
N ASP A 260 14.34 -4.74 31.01
CA ASP A 260 15.55 -4.43 30.24
C ASP A 260 15.25 -3.64 28.95
N PHE A 261 14.33 -2.69 29.02
CA PHE A 261 14.00 -1.83 27.88
C PHE A 261 15.22 -1.02 27.44
N GLN A 262 15.54 -1.12 26.17
CA GLN A 262 16.63 -0.38 25.53
C GLN A 262 16.02 0.72 24.66
N ALA A 263 16.04 1.95 25.15
CA ALA A 263 15.57 3.10 24.38
C ALA A 263 16.52 3.39 23.21
N ILE A 264 15.95 3.48 22.01
CA ILE A 264 16.63 3.95 20.79
C ILE A 264 16.53 5.48 20.73
N PHE A 265 15.34 6.04 21.05
CA PHE A 265 15.16 7.45 21.35
C PHE A 265 14.02 7.65 22.35
N GLU A 266 14.05 8.74 23.15
CA GLU A 266 13.07 8.99 24.21
C GLU A 266 12.22 10.23 23.97
N LYS A 267 12.61 11.14 23.10
CA LYS A 267 11.88 12.39 22.80
C LYS A 267 12.13 12.79 21.36
N VAL A 268 11.14 13.39 20.72
CA VAL A 268 11.25 13.92 19.37
C VAL A 268 10.99 15.43 19.37
N GLU A 269 11.75 16.20 18.61
CA GLU A 269 11.60 17.66 18.49
C GLU A 269 10.42 18.01 17.58
N ILE A 270 9.21 17.76 18.07
CA ILE A 270 7.96 17.90 17.32
C ILE A 270 6.84 18.47 18.19
N LYS A 271 5.86 19.10 17.55
CA LYS A 271 4.61 19.61 18.17
C LYS A 271 3.42 19.27 17.28
N PRO A 272 2.39 18.58 17.84
CA PRO A 272 2.34 17.95 19.16
C PRO A 272 3.10 16.62 19.19
N GLY A 273 3.43 16.12 20.39
CA GLY A 273 3.90 14.75 20.58
C GLY A 273 5.38 14.59 20.95
N LYS A 274 6.02 15.63 21.52
CA LYS A 274 7.42 15.56 21.97
C LYS A 274 7.76 14.32 22.79
N PRO A 275 6.95 13.85 23.80
CA PRO A 275 7.25 12.68 24.62
C PRO A 275 6.92 11.36 23.89
N THR A 276 7.56 11.10 22.76
CA THR A 276 7.44 9.85 22.03
C THR A 276 8.74 9.05 22.20
N THR A 277 8.62 7.81 22.69
CA THR A 277 9.77 6.93 22.97
C THR A 277 9.69 5.70 22.10
N PHE A 278 10.81 5.34 21.46
CA PHE A 278 10.96 4.11 20.69
C PHE A 278 12.16 3.31 21.18
N GLY A 279 12.00 1.99 21.27
CA GLY A 279 13.06 1.10 21.73
C GLY A 279 12.73 -0.37 21.55
N LYS A 280 13.46 -1.21 22.31
CA LYS A 280 13.34 -2.67 22.29
C LYS A 280 13.22 -3.25 23.69
N ILE A 281 12.47 -4.33 23.78
CA ILE A 281 12.35 -5.21 24.94
C ILE A 281 12.48 -6.64 24.44
N LYS A 282 13.51 -7.38 24.85
CA LYS A 282 13.74 -8.74 24.36
C LYS A 282 13.68 -8.80 22.83
N GLY A 283 12.69 -9.51 22.27
CA GLY A 283 12.46 -9.65 20.82
C GLY A 283 11.49 -8.63 20.22
N SER A 284 10.81 -7.81 21.05
CA SER A 284 9.75 -6.90 20.64
C SER A 284 10.25 -5.46 20.48
N TYR A 285 9.72 -4.74 19.51
CA TYR A 285 9.84 -3.28 19.46
C TYR A 285 8.77 -2.65 20.35
N VAL A 286 9.05 -1.44 20.83
CA VAL A 286 8.14 -0.67 21.70
C VAL A 286 8.04 0.76 21.20
N LEU A 287 6.83 1.28 21.10
CA LEU A 287 6.55 2.68 20.84
C LEU A 287 5.58 3.22 21.88
N ASN A 288 6.07 4.09 22.76
CA ASN A 288 5.23 4.77 23.73
C ASN A 288 4.80 6.12 23.16
N LEU A 289 3.49 6.30 22.99
CA LEU A 289 2.86 7.49 22.42
C LEU A 289 2.23 8.38 23.49
N PRO A 290 2.11 9.70 23.23
CA PRO A 290 1.43 10.61 24.14
C PRO A 290 -0.02 10.22 24.41
N GLY A 291 -0.57 10.60 25.58
CA GLY A 291 -2.00 10.41 25.90
C GLY A 291 -2.94 11.32 25.09
N ASN A 292 -2.49 12.54 24.71
CA ASN A 292 -3.29 13.48 23.93
C ASN A 292 -3.64 12.92 22.53
N PRO A 293 -4.94 12.81 22.14
CA PRO A 293 -5.36 12.06 20.96
C PRO A 293 -4.76 12.52 19.63
N LEU A 294 -4.81 13.82 19.32
CA LEU A 294 -4.22 14.31 18.07
C LEU A 294 -2.70 14.09 18.04
N ALA A 295 -2.02 14.31 19.18
CA ALA A 295 -0.58 14.08 19.26
C ALA A 295 -0.24 12.61 19.04
N ALA A 296 -0.98 11.71 19.67
CA ALA A 296 -0.79 10.26 19.56
C ALA A 296 -1.01 9.77 18.12
N THR A 297 -2.09 10.22 17.48
CA THR A 297 -2.43 9.82 16.10
C THR A 297 -1.39 10.32 15.09
N LEU A 298 -0.97 11.58 15.16
CA LEU A 298 0.06 12.12 14.26
C LEU A 298 1.41 11.42 14.44
N ASN A 299 1.80 11.08 15.67
CA ASN A 299 3.03 10.34 15.93
C ASN A 299 2.91 8.86 15.53
N PHE A 300 1.73 8.27 15.59
CA PHE A 300 1.48 6.94 15.01
C PHE A 300 1.72 6.96 13.51
N GLU A 301 1.16 7.93 12.78
CA GLU A 301 1.32 8.07 11.33
C GLU A 301 2.78 8.29 10.89
N LEU A 302 3.62 8.85 11.74
CA LEU A 302 5.05 8.99 11.47
C LEU A 302 5.85 7.75 11.91
N PHE A 303 5.78 7.38 13.17
CA PHE A 303 6.75 6.45 13.76
C PHE A 303 6.24 5.01 13.82
N ALA A 304 4.97 4.78 14.18
CA ALA A 304 4.41 3.42 14.14
C ALA A 304 4.32 2.90 12.71
N LYS A 305 3.80 3.73 11.80
CA LYS A 305 3.72 3.38 10.36
C LYS A 305 5.09 3.05 9.78
N ALA A 306 6.13 3.85 10.08
CA ALA A 306 7.49 3.58 9.63
C ALA A 306 8.02 2.22 10.13
N ALA A 307 7.82 1.92 11.42
CA ALA A 307 8.21 0.64 12.02
C ALA A 307 7.43 -0.54 11.42
N ILE A 308 6.12 -0.41 11.22
CA ILE A 308 5.26 -1.42 10.61
C ILE A 308 5.73 -1.73 9.18
N LEU A 309 5.95 -0.72 8.35
CA LEU A 309 6.41 -0.89 6.97
C LEU A 309 7.79 -1.57 6.92
N ALA A 310 8.70 -1.20 7.83
CA ALA A 310 10.00 -1.85 7.93
C ALA A 310 9.90 -3.33 8.35
N MET A 311 9.02 -3.66 9.31
CA MET A 311 8.79 -5.06 9.72
C MET A 311 8.13 -5.88 8.62
N SER A 312 7.26 -5.29 7.82
CA SER A 312 6.55 -5.96 6.73
C SER A 312 7.44 -6.33 5.54
N GLY A 313 8.68 -5.83 5.50
CA GLY A 313 9.63 -6.13 4.42
C GLY A 313 9.42 -5.31 3.15
N ASN A 314 8.56 -4.31 3.16
CA ASN A 314 8.30 -3.48 1.99
C ASN A 314 9.52 -2.64 1.62
N GLU A 315 9.98 -2.69 0.37
CA GLU A 315 11.05 -1.84 -0.13
C GLU A 315 10.66 -0.36 -0.02
N ALA A 316 9.44 -0.01 -0.43
CA ALA A 316 8.88 1.34 -0.35
C ALA A 316 8.40 1.69 1.08
N LYS A 317 9.23 1.47 2.09
CA LYS A 317 8.91 1.66 3.51
C LYS A 317 9.02 3.10 4.00
N GLN A 318 9.66 3.98 3.25
CA GLN A 318 9.89 5.35 3.71
C GLN A 318 8.65 6.22 3.52
N ILE A 319 8.39 7.07 4.51
CA ILE A 319 7.29 8.03 4.45
C ILE A 319 7.62 9.08 3.38
N ASN A 320 6.70 9.24 2.43
CA ASN A 320 6.82 10.16 1.32
C ASN A 320 5.76 11.28 1.42
N PHE A 321 5.89 12.30 0.58
CA PHE A 321 5.01 13.46 0.54
C PHE A 321 4.61 13.82 -0.89
N ILE A 322 3.53 14.60 -1.00
CA ILE A 322 3.09 15.24 -2.24
C ILE A 322 3.36 16.74 -2.11
N GLU A 323 4.07 17.32 -3.07
CA GLU A 323 4.19 18.77 -3.13
C GLU A 323 2.89 19.40 -3.61
N THR A 324 2.36 20.35 -2.85
CA THR A 324 1.12 21.04 -3.16
C THR A 324 1.14 22.46 -2.62
N LYS A 325 0.07 23.20 -2.85
CA LYS A 325 -0.06 24.59 -2.37
C LYS A 325 -1.05 24.66 -1.22
N ILE A 326 -0.74 25.48 -0.21
CA ILE A 326 -1.71 25.75 0.85
C ILE A 326 -2.82 26.67 0.33
N LYS A 327 -4.08 26.35 0.70
CA LYS A 327 -5.27 27.06 0.19
C LYS A 327 -5.53 28.38 0.91
N ASP A 328 -5.23 28.44 2.20
CA ASP A 328 -5.52 29.57 3.09
C ASP A 328 -4.26 30.00 3.86
N ASP A 329 -4.23 31.28 4.29
CA ASP A 329 -3.15 31.78 5.13
C ASP A 329 -3.12 31.06 6.47
N LEU A 330 -1.93 30.74 6.94
CA LEU A 330 -1.73 30.04 8.20
C LEU A 330 -0.68 30.74 9.05
N ARG A 331 -1.05 31.20 10.23
CA ARG A 331 -0.14 31.81 11.22
C ARG A 331 0.28 30.79 12.27
N LEU A 332 1.55 30.75 12.57
CA LEU A 332 2.19 29.79 13.45
C LEU A 332 2.99 30.48 14.53
N ARG A 333 3.20 29.79 15.63
CA ARG A 333 4.18 30.20 16.64
C ARG A 333 5.51 29.49 16.33
N PRO A 334 6.56 30.23 15.96
CA PRO A 334 7.86 29.60 15.67
C PRO A 334 8.49 28.99 16.93
N GLY A 335 9.57 28.23 16.73
CA GLY A 335 10.38 27.62 17.79
C GLY A 335 10.15 26.13 17.98
N LYS A 336 9.24 25.48 17.24
CA LYS A 336 9.09 24.01 17.20
C LYS A 336 8.54 23.55 15.87
N ARG A 337 9.09 22.49 15.35
CA ARG A 337 8.53 21.78 14.19
C ARG A 337 7.10 21.37 14.47
N THR A 338 6.16 21.79 13.63
CA THR A 338 4.72 21.67 13.94
C THR A 338 4.01 20.85 12.89
N LEU A 339 3.25 19.84 13.36
CA LEU A 339 2.35 19.03 12.54
C LEU A 339 0.95 19.65 12.49
N ILE A 340 0.40 19.76 11.30
CA ILE A 340 -0.89 20.40 11.05
C ILE A 340 -1.74 19.47 10.19
N PRO A 341 -2.80 18.89 10.77
CA PRO A 341 -3.74 18.06 10.01
C PRO A 341 -4.58 18.92 9.07
N GLY A 342 -5.02 18.32 7.96
CA GLY A 342 -5.85 19.00 6.99
C GLY A 342 -6.25 18.11 5.83
N TYR A 343 -6.92 18.70 4.87
CA TYR A 343 -7.49 18.00 3.73
C TYR A 343 -6.83 18.44 2.42
N PHE A 344 -6.33 17.47 1.67
CA PHE A 344 -5.84 17.62 0.31
C PHE A 344 -6.93 17.18 -0.67
N ASP A 345 -7.36 18.08 -1.57
CA ASP A 345 -8.45 17.86 -2.51
C ASP A 345 -8.00 17.38 -3.91
N GLY A 346 -6.69 17.06 -4.06
CA GLY A 346 -6.06 16.71 -5.33
C GLY A 346 -5.37 17.91 -6.01
N SER A 347 -5.58 19.14 -5.53
CA SER A 347 -4.97 20.37 -6.05
C SER A 347 -4.30 21.22 -4.98
N SER A 348 -4.89 21.31 -3.81
CA SER A 348 -4.42 22.15 -2.72
C SER A 348 -4.68 21.51 -1.35
N PHE A 349 -3.90 21.95 -0.37
CA PHE A 349 -4.05 21.56 1.03
C PHE A 349 -4.78 22.65 1.81
N THR A 350 -5.85 22.26 2.50
CA THR A 350 -6.60 23.11 3.43
C THR A 350 -6.29 22.66 4.86
N PRO A 351 -5.60 23.46 5.70
CA PRO A 351 -5.37 23.13 7.10
C PRO A 351 -6.68 23.12 7.89
N ASN A 352 -6.79 22.26 8.89
CA ASN A 352 -7.91 22.32 9.81
C ASN A 352 -7.87 23.63 10.61
N GLU A 353 -9.03 24.25 10.83
CA GLU A 353 -9.14 25.50 11.61
C GLU A 353 -8.71 25.31 13.08
N LYS A 354 -9.02 24.16 13.64
CA LYS A 354 -8.71 23.81 15.05
C LYS A 354 -7.98 22.48 15.12
N PHE A 355 -6.83 22.45 15.78
CA PHE A 355 -5.98 21.26 15.92
C PHE A 355 -5.16 21.24 17.21
N ALA A 356 -5.79 21.53 18.36
CA ALA A 356 -5.11 21.40 19.64
C ALA A 356 -4.77 19.92 19.97
N PRO A 357 -3.68 19.65 20.72
CA PRO A 357 -3.17 18.29 20.97
C PRO A 357 -4.19 17.28 21.50
N GLY A 358 -5.12 17.73 22.34
CA GLY A 358 -6.17 16.91 22.96
C GLY A 358 -7.43 16.71 22.11
N MET A 359 -7.49 17.27 20.90
CA MET A 359 -8.67 17.14 20.04
C MET A 359 -8.70 15.78 19.32
N VAL A 360 -9.90 15.22 19.14
CA VAL A 360 -10.14 13.96 18.41
C VAL A 360 -10.58 14.22 16.97
N SER A 361 -11.48 15.19 16.76
CA SER A 361 -12.11 15.47 15.46
C SER A 361 -11.16 15.89 14.32
N PRO A 362 -10.00 16.53 14.53
CA PRO A 362 -9.18 17.01 13.42
C PRO A 362 -8.75 15.92 12.43
N MET A 363 -8.35 14.74 12.93
CA MET A 363 -7.93 13.64 12.05
C MET A 363 -9.09 12.95 11.33
N ALA A 364 -10.30 12.99 11.90
CA ALA A 364 -11.50 12.49 11.21
C ALA A 364 -11.92 13.37 10.02
N GLN A 365 -11.53 14.65 10.03
CA GLN A 365 -11.79 15.63 8.99
C GLN A 365 -10.61 15.79 7.99
N ALA A 366 -9.50 15.14 8.27
CA ALA A 366 -8.27 15.21 7.49
C ALA A 366 -8.05 13.92 6.67
N ASN A 367 -7.33 14.03 5.56
CA ASN A 367 -6.77 12.88 4.85
C ASN A 367 -5.23 12.85 4.91
N GLY A 368 -4.64 13.72 5.72
CA GLY A 368 -3.21 13.79 6.00
C GLY A 368 -2.84 15.04 6.78
N PHE A 369 -1.57 15.38 6.72
CA PHE A 369 -1.02 16.53 7.46
C PHE A 369 0.20 17.11 6.73
N ILE A 370 0.60 18.31 7.13
CA ILE A 370 1.87 18.93 6.75
C ILE A 370 2.75 19.08 7.98
N MET A 371 4.06 19.08 7.76
CA MET A 371 5.05 19.34 8.81
C MET A 371 5.79 20.64 8.47
N ILE A 372 5.69 21.61 9.39
CA ILE A 372 6.24 22.93 9.23
C ILE A 372 7.48 23.10 10.11
N ASP A 373 8.52 23.67 9.49
CA ASP A 373 9.79 23.96 10.14
C ASP A 373 9.64 24.95 11.30
N GLU A 374 10.48 24.84 12.30
CA GLU A 374 10.47 25.68 13.51
C GLU A 374 10.75 27.17 13.27
N SER A 375 11.36 27.51 12.13
CA SER A 375 11.65 28.91 11.76
C SER A 375 10.46 29.62 11.14
N VAL A 376 9.43 28.88 10.67
CA VAL A 376 8.30 29.45 9.92
C VAL A 376 7.25 30.01 10.88
N SER A 377 6.94 31.30 10.75
CA SER A 377 5.87 31.98 11.51
C SER A 377 4.58 32.20 10.73
N GLU A 378 4.63 32.17 9.40
CA GLU A 378 3.48 32.37 8.52
C GLU A 378 3.66 31.60 7.22
N LEU A 379 2.58 30.98 6.74
CA LEU A 379 2.45 30.49 5.38
C LEU A 379 1.31 31.27 4.71
N ARG A 380 1.59 31.89 3.59
CA ARG A 380 0.58 32.61 2.79
C ARG A 380 -0.10 31.64 1.83
N LYS A 381 -1.35 31.91 1.51
CA LYS A 381 -2.09 31.25 0.44
C LYS A 381 -1.22 31.09 -0.81
N GLY A 382 -1.17 29.89 -1.36
CA GLY A 382 -0.36 29.56 -2.53
C GLY A 382 1.09 29.17 -2.24
N SER A 383 1.56 29.26 -0.99
CA SER A 383 2.89 28.74 -0.61
C SER A 383 2.97 27.25 -0.83
N SER A 384 4.13 26.75 -1.29
CA SER A 384 4.40 25.30 -1.43
C SER A 384 4.49 24.62 -0.07
N VAL A 385 3.85 23.48 0.07
CA VAL A 385 3.88 22.63 1.27
C VAL A 385 4.04 21.16 0.90
N LYS A 386 4.61 20.37 1.80
CA LYS A 386 4.78 18.92 1.66
C LYS A 386 3.68 18.20 2.43
N PHE A 387 2.69 17.68 1.71
CA PHE A 387 1.57 16.95 2.27
C PHE A 387 1.92 15.47 2.48
N ILE A 388 1.80 14.99 3.70
CA ILE A 388 1.98 13.58 4.07
C ILE A 388 0.59 12.96 4.19
N SER A 389 0.26 12.05 3.28
CA SER A 389 -1.04 11.40 3.26
C SER A 389 -1.15 10.29 4.31
N THR A 390 -2.29 10.24 4.97
CA THR A 390 -2.71 9.10 5.79
C THR A 390 -3.68 8.19 5.05
N ARG A 391 -4.27 8.68 3.92
CA ARG A 391 -5.26 7.98 3.12
C ARG A 391 -5.14 8.39 1.65
N PHE A 392 -5.10 7.41 0.73
CA PHE A 392 -4.93 7.64 -0.71
C PHE A 392 -6.22 7.50 -1.54
N ASP A 393 -7.38 7.78 -0.98
CA ASP A 393 -8.62 7.77 -1.75
C ASP A 393 -8.79 9.11 -2.49
N PHE A 394 -8.64 9.09 -3.81
CA PHE A 394 -8.94 10.22 -4.68
C PHE A 394 -10.36 10.09 -5.25
N THR A 395 -11.35 10.10 -4.36
CA THR A 395 -12.75 10.15 -4.73
C THR A 395 -13.37 11.50 -4.41
N CYS A 396 -14.38 11.91 -5.16
CA CYS A 396 -15.11 13.16 -4.93
C CYS A 396 -16.63 12.93 -5.00
N LYS A 397 -17.39 13.84 -4.38
CA LYS A 397 -18.87 13.74 -4.34
C LYS A 397 -19.52 13.96 -5.71
N GLU A 398 -18.90 14.77 -6.57
CA GLU A 398 -19.40 15.13 -7.90
C GLU A 398 -18.45 14.60 -8.96
N GLN A 399 -19.01 14.03 -10.04
CA GLN A 399 -18.21 13.54 -11.16
C GLN A 399 -17.44 14.69 -11.82
N LYS A 400 -16.13 14.55 -11.89
CA LYS A 400 -15.24 15.48 -12.63
C LYS A 400 -15.01 14.97 -14.06
N ASP A 401 -14.68 15.89 -14.98
CA ASP A 401 -14.16 15.49 -16.29
C ASP A 401 -12.80 14.79 -16.09
N LEU A 402 -12.71 13.52 -16.47
CA LEU A 402 -11.51 12.69 -16.35
C LEU A 402 -10.65 12.72 -17.61
N VAL A 403 -11.12 13.39 -18.68
CA VAL A 403 -10.43 13.42 -19.97
C VAL A 403 -9.41 14.56 -19.99
N THR A 404 -8.15 14.24 -20.23
CA THR A 404 -7.11 15.22 -20.52
C THR A 404 -7.25 15.65 -21.99
N ARG A 405 -7.39 16.96 -22.24
CA ARG A 405 -7.51 17.56 -23.59
C ARG A 405 -6.33 18.48 -23.83
#